data_59c335d0df8d7d629bc4558d2e6f4e54
#
_entry.id   59c335d0df8d7d629bc4558d2e6f4e54
#
_cell.length_a   1.000
_cell.length_b   1.000
_cell.length_c   1.000
_cell.angle_alpha   90.00
_cell.angle_beta   90.00
_cell.angle_gamma   90.00
#
_symmetry.space_group_name_H-M   'P 1'
#
loop_
_entity.id
_entity.type
_entity.pdbx_description
1 polymer ?
#
loop_
_entity_poly.entity_id
_entity_poly.type
_entity_poly.pdbx_seq_one_letter_code
_entity_poly.pdbx_strand_id
1 'polypeptide(L)'
;MLLNIPYHLENFIGGNFIGPLSGNFIDNINPATGAVYGQIPDSNAKDVDVAVKAAKKAFPAWSVLPVEKKFIILNKIAELIDENLEELALAETNDNGKPLWLSKQVDIPRASANFRFFATGIMHFANESHQMEDKAVNYTLRQPIGIVGCISPWNLPLYLFTWKIAPALAAGNCVIAKPSEVTPLTAFLLGKICKEAGLPDGVLNIVHGTGPHCGEAIVKHPDIKAISFTGSTRAGQHIASVAAPMFKKLSLELGGKNPNIIFNDCNWEKMLTETIRSSFGNQGQICLCGSRILLERSAYENFKKHFISIVKNLTVGDPLDEKSKQGAIVSKVHFEKILNCISIAKEEGGTILCGGNAVKLTGRCADGFFIEPTIIEGLTQDCKTNQEEIFGPVVTIQPFDTEEEAIAMANNSTYGLAATIWTQDISKANRVAAKVEAGIIWVNCWLVRDLRTPFGGMKNSGVGREGGWEVLRFFTEAKNVCIQF
;
A
#
# COMPACT_ATOMS: atom_id res chain seq x y z
N MET A 1 -17.23 17.70 11.69
CA MET A 1 -18.25 16.67 11.37
C MET A 1 -18.00 15.47 12.27
N LEU A 2 -19.01 14.94 12.94
CA LEU A 2 -18.87 13.72 13.75
C LEU A 2 -19.16 12.52 12.84
N LEU A 3 -18.31 11.51 12.85
CA LEU A 3 -18.58 10.25 12.17
C LEU A 3 -19.70 9.51 12.90
N ASN A 4 -20.73 9.11 12.17
CA ASN A 4 -21.82 8.29 12.73
C ASN A 4 -21.49 6.80 12.58
N ILE A 5 -20.54 6.34 13.40
CA ILE A 5 -20.07 4.95 13.41
C ILE A 5 -20.36 4.32 14.79
N PRO A 6 -20.65 3.00 14.85
CA PRO A 6 -20.81 2.32 16.11
C PRO A 6 -19.49 2.26 16.88
N TYR A 7 -19.55 2.28 18.21
CA TYR A 7 -18.36 2.13 19.06
C TYR A 7 -17.69 0.75 18.86
N HIS A 8 -18.49 -0.29 18.75
CA HIS A 8 -18.02 -1.65 18.37
C HIS A 8 -18.26 -1.83 16.87
N LEU A 9 -17.18 -1.90 16.11
CA LEU A 9 -17.27 -2.32 14.70
C LEU A 9 -17.60 -3.80 14.60
N GLU A 10 -18.05 -4.23 13.43
CA GLU A 10 -18.42 -5.60 13.15
C GLU A 10 -17.70 -6.10 11.89
N ASN A 11 -17.54 -7.41 11.77
CA ASN A 11 -17.14 -8.04 10.53
C ASN A 11 -18.27 -7.94 9.50
N PHE A 12 -17.92 -7.80 8.23
CA PHE A 12 -18.89 -7.91 7.12
C PHE A 12 -18.76 -9.31 6.49
N ILE A 13 -19.66 -10.21 6.83
CA ILE A 13 -19.61 -11.61 6.38
C ILE A 13 -20.97 -12.05 5.84
N GLY A 14 -20.99 -12.63 4.62
CA GLY A 14 -22.22 -13.12 4.02
C GLY A 14 -23.28 -12.04 3.81
N GLY A 15 -22.86 -10.79 3.54
CA GLY A 15 -23.74 -9.63 3.37
C GLY A 15 -24.28 -9.02 4.67
N ASN A 16 -23.83 -9.48 5.84
CA ASN A 16 -24.29 -9.03 7.14
C ASN A 16 -23.12 -8.52 8.00
N PHE A 17 -23.42 -7.56 8.87
CA PHE A 17 -22.53 -7.11 9.92
C PHE A 17 -22.72 -7.97 11.15
N ILE A 18 -21.64 -8.61 11.61
CA ILE A 18 -21.65 -9.55 12.75
C ILE A 18 -20.43 -9.32 13.64
N GLY A 19 -20.64 -9.41 14.96
CA GLY A 19 -19.54 -9.36 15.93
C GLY A 19 -18.62 -10.59 15.84
N PRO A 20 -17.44 -10.54 16.50
CA PRO A 20 -16.55 -11.70 16.56
C PRO A 20 -17.18 -12.85 17.36
N LEU A 21 -17.03 -14.08 16.89
CA LEU A 21 -17.59 -15.27 17.58
C LEU A 21 -17.02 -15.47 18.98
N SER A 22 -15.84 -14.95 19.26
CA SER A 22 -15.22 -14.97 20.59
C SER A 22 -15.84 -13.95 21.56
N GLY A 23 -16.51 -12.92 21.06
CA GLY A 23 -16.92 -11.74 21.83
C GLY A 23 -15.77 -10.77 22.17
N ASN A 24 -14.54 -11.02 21.70
CA ASN A 24 -13.38 -10.20 22.00
C ASN A 24 -13.22 -9.04 21.01
N PHE A 25 -12.81 -7.88 21.54
CA PHE A 25 -12.56 -6.67 20.78
C PHE A 25 -11.19 -6.09 21.08
N ILE A 26 -10.66 -5.29 20.19
CA ILE A 26 -9.40 -4.53 20.30
C ILE A 26 -9.72 -3.05 20.21
N ASP A 27 -9.05 -2.24 21.01
CA ASP A 27 -9.22 -0.78 20.97
C ASP A 27 -8.73 -0.20 19.65
N ASN A 28 -9.53 0.70 19.09
CA ASN A 28 -9.16 1.54 17.95
C ASN A 28 -8.79 2.93 18.47
N ILE A 29 -7.56 3.37 18.17
CA ILE A 29 -6.96 4.59 18.74
C ILE A 29 -6.79 5.63 17.62
N ASN A 30 -7.27 6.84 17.85
CA ASN A 30 -6.96 7.97 16.98
C ASN A 30 -5.54 8.46 17.27
N PRO A 31 -4.57 8.33 16.35
CA PRO A 31 -3.18 8.66 16.61
C PRO A 31 -2.91 10.16 16.78
N ALA A 32 -3.81 11.01 16.29
CA ALA A 32 -3.68 12.46 16.49
C ALA A 32 -4.05 12.89 17.91
N THR A 33 -4.86 12.12 18.62
CA THR A 33 -5.30 12.44 19.99
C THR A 33 -4.78 11.48 21.05
N GLY A 34 -4.27 10.30 20.63
CA GLY A 34 -3.90 9.21 21.53
C GLY A 34 -5.08 8.50 22.21
N ALA A 35 -6.32 8.93 21.92
CA ALA A 35 -7.53 8.43 22.58
C ALA A 35 -8.12 7.22 21.87
N VAL A 36 -8.65 6.28 22.64
CA VAL A 36 -9.53 5.21 22.13
C VAL A 36 -10.87 5.84 21.76
N TYR A 37 -11.34 5.59 20.54
CA TYR A 37 -12.59 6.14 20.04
C TYR A 37 -13.57 5.07 19.50
N GLY A 38 -13.17 3.82 19.53
CA GLY A 38 -13.99 2.67 19.15
C GLY A 38 -13.23 1.37 19.39
N GLN A 39 -13.88 0.27 19.06
CA GLN A 39 -13.31 -1.07 19.14
C GLN A 39 -13.61 -1.88 17.89
N ILE A 40 -12.69 -2.78 17.52
CA ILE A 40 -12.81 -3.70 16.38
C ILE A 40 -12.86 -5.15 16.83
N PRO A 41 -13.48 -6.06 16.07
CA PRO A 41 -13.41 -7.49 16.36
C PRO A 41 -11.97 -8.03 16.46
N ASP A 42 -11.65 -8.79 17.50
CA ASP A 42 -10.47 -9.66 17.51
C ASP A 42 -10.85 -11.05 16.99
N SER A 43 -11.08 -11.10 15.67
CA SER A 43 -11.50 -12.32 14.99
C SER A 43 -10.36 -13.34 14.91
N ASN A 44 -10.73 -14.61 14.86
CA ASN A 44 -9.83 -15.74 14.81
C ASN A 44 -10.20 -16.75 13.71
N ALA A 45 -9.66 -17.95 13.76
CA ALA A 45 -9.90 -18.99 12.75
C ALA A 45 -11.38 -19.35 12.59
N LYS A 46 -12.19 -19.28 13.65
CA LYS A 46 -13.64 -19.60 13.56
C LYS A 46 -14.38 -18.55 12.74
N ASP A 47 -14.05 -17.27 12.90
CA ASP A 47 -14.64 -16.18 12.12
C ASP A 47 -14.24 -16.30 10.64
N VAL A 48 -12.98 -16.63 10.37
CA VAL A 48 -12.48 -16.89 9.01
C VAL A 48 -13.20 -18.08 8.38
N ASP A 49 -13.45 -19.17 9.12
CA ASP A 49 -14.21 -20.32 8.66
C ASP A 49 -15.65 -19.93 8.24
N VAL A 50 -16.30 -19.06 9.01
CA VAL A 50 -17.65 -18.56 8.66
C VAL A 50 -17.60 -17.75 7.37
N ALA A 51 -16.60 -16.86 7.23
CA ALA A 51 -16.41 -16.07 6.02
C ALA A 51 -16.12 -16.95 4.79
N VAL A 52 -15.28 -17.99 4.93
CA VAL A 52 -15.00 -18.94 3.85
C VAL A 52 -16.22 -19.75 3.47
N LYS A 53 -17.06 -20.18 4.43
CA LYS A 53 -18.33 -20.86 4.13
C LYS A 53 -19.29 -19.97 3.33
N ALA A 54 -19.39 -18.68 3.69
CA ALA A 54 -20.18 -17.71 2.92
C ALA A 54 -19.64 -17.54 1.50
N ALA A 55 -18.32 -17.41 1.36
CA ALA A 55 -17.65 -17.30 0.06
C ALA A 55 -17.85 -18.55 -0.81
N LYS A 56 -17.74 -19.76 -0.25
CA LYS A 56 -18.02 -21.02 -0.96
C LYS A 56 -19.44 -21.07 -1.53
N LYS A 57 -20.41 -20.57 -0.76
CA LYS A 57 -21.82 -20.52 -1.20
C LYS A 57 -22.02 -19.54 -2.35
N ALA A 58 -21.33 -18.39 -2.32
CA ALA A 58 -21.46 -17.34 -3.33
C ALA A 58 -20.71 -17.64 -4.63
N PHE A 59 -19.56 -18.32 -4.55
CA PHE A 59 -18.62 -18.50 -5.65
C PHE A 59 -19.22 -19.11 -6.93
N PRO A 60 -20.05 -20.19 -6.91
CA PRO A 60 -20.58 -20.79 -8.13
C PRO A 60 -21.38 -19.81 -8.99
N ALA A 61 -22.18 -18.93 -8.37
CA ALA A 61 -22.97 -17.94 -9.08
C ALA A 61 -22.13 -16.73 -9.53
N TRP A 62 -21.22 -16.23 -8.66
CA TRP A 62 -20.38 -15.09 -8.97
C TRP A 62 -19.36 -15.38 -10.07
N SER A 63 -18.73 -16.55 -10.04
CA SER A 63 -17.67 -16.92 -11.00
C SER A 63 -18.15 -16.91 -12.45
N VAL A 64 -19.40 -17.33 -12.69
CA VAL A 64 -20.01 -17.41 -14.03
C VAL A 64 -20.86 -16.18 -14.39
N LEU A 65 -20.98 -15.20 -13.48
CA LEU A 65 -21.74 -13.99 -13.77
C LEU A 65 -21.13 -13.27 -15.00
N PRO A 66 -21.93 -12.84 -15.99
CA PRO A 66 -21.44 -12.11 -17.14
C PRO A 66 -20.60 -10.87 -16.73
N VAL A 67 -19.55 -10.58 -17.50
CA VAL A 67 -18.63 -9.49 -17.18
C VAL A 67 -19.31 -8.13 -17.15
N GLU A 68 -20.33 -7.91 -17.96
CA GLU A 68 -21.14 -6.69 -18.00
C GLU A 68 -21.91 -6.49 -16.69
N LYS A 69 -22.40 -7.58 -16.09
CA LYS A 69 -23.08 -7.49 -14.78
C LYS A 69 -22.10 -7.23 -13.64
N LYS A 70 -20.90 -7.83 -13.70
CA LYS A 70 -19.81 -7.51 -12.77
C LYS A 70 -19.40 -6.04 -12.89
N PHE A 71 -19.25 -5.54 -14.12
CA PHE A 71 -18.97 -4.14 -14.39
C PHE A 71 -19.97 -3.21 -13.70
N ILE A 72 -21.28 -3.45 -13.88
CA ILE A 72 -22.33 -2.60 -13.29
C ILE A 72 -22.18 -2.51 -11.77
N ILE A 73 -21.98 -3.66 -11.09
CA ILE A 73 -21.85 -3.71 -9.63
C ILE A 73 -20.57 -3.01 -9.17
N LEU A 74 -19.43 -3.33 -9.79
CA LEU A 74 -18.13 -2.77 -9.37
C LEU A 74 -18.04 -1.26 -9.67
N ASN A 75 -18.64 -0.80 -10.79
CA ASN A 75 -18.71 0.62 -11.08
C ASN A 75 -19.65 1.36 -10.10
N LYS A 76 -20.76 0.74 -9.67
CA LYS A 76 -21.63 1.32 -8.65
C LYS A 76 -20.92 1.46 -7.30
N ILE A 77 -20.05 0.51 -6.93
CA ILE A 77 -19.19 0.65 -5.74
C ILE A 77 -18.29 1.89 -5.87
N ALA A 78 -17.69 2.11 -7.04
CA ALA A 78 -16.85 3.29 -7.28
C ALA A 78 -17.64 4.59 -7.19
N GLU A 79 -18.86 4.65 -7.73
CA GLU A 79 -19.75 5.81 -7.62
C GLU A 79 -20.09 6.10 -6.16
N LEU A 80 -20.47 5.09 -5.39
CA LEU A 80 -20.81 5.25 -3.97
C LEU A 80 -19.58 5.65 -3.13
N ILE A 81 -18.36 5.22 -3.48
CA ILE A 81 -17.14 5.73 -2.82
C ILE A 81 -17.00 7.23 -3.06
N ASP A 82 -17.23 7.72 -4.29
CA ASP A 82 -17.14 9.15 -4.60
C ASP A 82 -18.27 9.96 -3.91
N GLU A 83 -19.48 9.43 -3.86
CA GLU A 83 -20.61 10.04 -3.17
C GLU A 83 -20.35 10.19 -1.66
N ASN A 84 -19.59 9.27 -1.05
CA ASN A 84 -19.25 9.26 0.36
C ASN A 84 -17.82 9.78 0.66
N LEU A 85 -17.24 10.58 -0.25
CA LEU A 85 -15.87 11.10 -0.15
C LEU A 85 -15.55 11.73 1.22
N GLU A 86 -16.42 12.60 1.72
CA GLU A 86 -16.20 13.36 2.95
C GLU A 86 -16.16 12.46 4.19
N GLU A 87 -17.08 11.52 4.29
CA GLU A 87 -17.14 10.55 5.41
C GLU A 87 -15.94 9.61 5.39
N LEU A 88 -15.63 9.06 4.22
CA LEU A 88 -14.49 8.15 4.04
C LEU A 88 -13.16 8.86 4.32
N ALA A 89 -12.97 10.09 3.84
CA ALA A 89 -11.74 10.84 4.09
C ALA A 89 -11.56 11.19 5.58
N LEU A 90 -12.63 11.53 6.28
CA LEU A 90 -12.58 11.79 7.72
C LEU A 90 -12.28 10.50 8.50
N ALA A 91 -12.89 9.37 8.11
CA ALA A 91 -12.61 8.05 8.68
C ALA A 91 -11.14 7.64 8.49
N GLU A 92 -10.60 7.82 7.26
CA GLU A 92 -9.20 7.56 6.91
C GLU A 92 -8.25 8.39 7.77
N THR A 93 -8.53 9.68 7.93
CA THR A 93 -7.72 10.61 8.72
C THR A 93 -7.76 10.27 10.22
N ASN A 94 -8.91 9.89 10.75
CA ASN A 94 -9.06 9.53 12.16
C ASN A 94 -8.28 8.25 12.52
N ASP A 95 -8.27 7.28 11.63
CA ASP A 95 -7.54 6.04 11.84
C ASP A 95 -6.02 6.20 11.64
N ASN A 96 -5.64 6.88 10.55
CA ASN A 96 -4.25 6.92 10.10
C ASN A 96 -3.44 8.09 10.67
N GLY A 97 -4.10 9.19 11.00
CA GLY A 97 -3.44 10.43 11.46
C GLY A 97 -2.93 11.34 10.35
N LYS A 98 -3.10 10.99 9.06
CA LYS A 98 -2.72 11.84 7.92
C LYS A 98 -3.61 13.08 7.82
N PRO A 99 -3.12 14.18 7.21
CA PRO A 99 -3.94 15.36 6.96
C PRO A 99 -5.20 15.04 6.13
N LEU A 100 -6.33 15.61 6.52
CA LEU A 100 -7.63 15.39 5.87
C LEU A 100 -7.63 15.73 4.38
N TRP A 101 -6.91 16.81 4.00
CA TRP A 101 -6.77 17.18 2.59
C TRP A 101 -6.10 16.08 1.76
N LEU A 102 -5.14 15.32 2.33
CA LEU A 102 -4.46 14.22 1.65
C LEU A 102 -5.42 13.05 1.43
N SER A 103 -6.20 12.67 2.44
CA SER A 103 -7.24 11.65 2.31
C SER A 103 -8.25 12.00 1.21
N LYS A 104 -8.71 13.26 1.17
CA LYS A 104 -9.67 13.75 0.15
C LYS A 104 -9.11 13.79 -1.26
N GLN A 105 -7.85 14.20 -1.43
CA GLN A 105 -7.27 14.42 -2.75
C GLN A 105 -6.61 13.17 -3.34
N VAL A 106 -6.20 12.22 -2.51
CA VAL A 106 -5.41 11.07 -2.96
C VAL A 106 -6.07 9.75 -2.64
N ASP A 107 -6.31 9.45 -1.35
CA ASP A 107 -6.62 8.08 -0.95
C ASP A 107 -8.01 7.63 -1.41
N ILE A 108 -9.03 8.43 -1.10
CA ILE A 108 -10.42 8.07 -1.43
C ILE A 108 -10.67 8.11 -2.95
N PRO A 109 -10.25 9.16 -3.71
CA PRO A 109 -10.37 9.13 -5.18
C PRO A 109 -9.63 7.96 -5.83
N ARG A 110 -8.50 7.52 -5.24
CA ARG A 110 -7.78 6.37 -5.76
C ARG A 110 -8.52 5.06 -5.49
N ALA A 111 -9.18 4.93 -4.36
CA ALA A 111 -10.02 3.77 -4.05
C ALA A 111 -11.16 3.60 -5.06
N SER A 112 -11.85 4.68 -5.39
CA SER A 112 -12.86 4.73 -6.45
C SER A 112 -12.26 4.37 -7.83
N ALA A 113 -11.13 4.99 -8.19
CA ALA A 113 -10.44 4.71 -9.45
C ALA A 113 -10.01 3.24 -9.60
N ASN A 114 -9.62 2.57 -8.51
CA ASN A 114 -9.29 1.15 -8.53
C ASN A 114 -10.49 0.30 -8.97
N PHE A 115 -11.67 0.52 -8.40
CA PHE A 115 -12.88 -0.20 -8.78
C PHE A 115 -13.28 0.10 -10.24
N ARG A 116 -13.27 1.37 -10.68
CA ARG A 116 -13.57 1.73 -12.07
C ARG A 116 -12.64 1.08 -13.07
N PHE A 117 -11.33 1.11 -12.76
CA PHE A 117 -10.33 0.54 -13.66
C PHE A 117 -10.54 -0.96 -13.86
N PHE A 118 -10.71 -1.73 -12.78
CA PHE A 118 -10.87 -3.16 -12.90
C PHE A 118 -12.25 -3.58 -13.37
N ALA A 119 -13.29 -2.78 -13.10
CA ALA A 119 -14.61 -2.98 -13.66
C ALA A 119 -14.59 -2.89 -15.21
N THR A 120 -13.94 -1.87 -15.76
CA THR A 120 -13.78 -1.73 -17.20
C THR A 120 -12.73 -2.69 -17.75
N GLY A 121 -11.63 -2.90 -17.05
CA GLY A 121 -10.52 -3.75 -17.47
C GLY A 121 -10.92 -5.19 -17.75
N ILE A 122 -11.77 -5.78 -16.89
CA ILE A 122 -12.20 -7.17 -17.08
C ILE A 122 -13.02 -7.38 -18.37
N MET A 123 -13.70 -6.35 -18.85
CA MET A 123 -14.45 -6.42 -20.12
C MET A 123 -13.53 -6.55 -21.34
N HIS A 124 -12.26 -6.18 -21.21
CA HIS A 124 -11.26 -6.20 -22.28
C HIS A 124 -10.13 -7.21 -22.03
N PHE A 125 -10.25 -8.03 -20.98
CA PHE A 125 -9.24 -9.04 -20.63
C PHE A 125 -9.37 -10.24 -21.57
N ALA A 126 -8.50 -10.29 -22.59
CA ALA A 126 -8.53 -11.30 -23.64
C ALA A 126 -7.82 -12.60 -23.25
N ASN A 127 -8.30 -13.70 -23.81
CA ASN A 127 -7.60 -14.99 -23.83
C ASN A 127 -6.74 -15.10 -25.08
N GLU A 128 -5.64 -15.85 -24.98
CA GLU A 128 -4.74 -16.13 -26.09
C GLU A 128 -5.22 -17.35 -26.90
N SER A 129 -5.01 -17.32 -28.24
CA SER A 129 -5.25 -18.45 -29.15
C SER A 129 -4.10 -18.62 -30.11
N HIS A 130 -3.68 -19.88 -30.34
CA HIS A 130 -2.55 -20.24 -31.18
C HIS A 130 -2.96 -21.34 -32.14
N GLN A 131 -2.91 -21.07 -33.44
CA GLN A 131 -3.15 -22.07 -34.46
C GLN A 131 -1.88 -22.85 -34.77
N MET A 132 -2.00 -24.18 -34.88
CA MET A 132 -0.92 -25.10 -35.26
C MET A 132 -1.16 -25.61 -36.68
N GLU A 133 -0.90 -24.76 -37.66
CA GLU A 133 -1.13 -25.06 -39.08
C GLU A 133 -2.53 -25.70 -39.29
N ASP A 134 -2.59 -26.80 -40.02
CA ASP A 134 -3.82 -27.58 -40.26
C ASP A 134 -4.05 -28.71 -39.23
N LYS A 135 -3.30 -28.72 -38.12
CA LYS A 135 -3.32 -29.83 -37.16
C LYS A 135 -4.22 -29.59 -35.97
N ALA A 136 -4.17 -28.37 -35.41
CA ALA A 136 -4.89 -28.09 -34.18
C ALA A 136 -5.00 -26.58 -33.90
N VAL A 137 -5.92 -26.22 -33.03
CA VAL A 137 -5.94 -24.91 -32.36
C VAL A 137 -5.76 -25.09 -30.85
N ASN A 138 -4.90 -24.28 -30.26
CA ASN A 138 -4.79 -24.17 -28.81
C ASN A 138 -5.36 -22.84 -28.38
N TYR A 139 -6.17 -22.85 -27.31
CA TYR A 139 -6.61 -21.59 -26.68
C TYR A 139 -6.49 -21.68 -25.17
N THR A 140 -6.25 -20.53 -24.54
CA THR A 140 -6.12 -20.40 -23.09
C THR A 140 -7.46 -20.02 -22.49
N LEU A 141 -7.99 -20.83 -21.56
CA LEU A 141 -9.09 -20.43 -20.69
C LEU A 141 -8.50 -19.87 -19.40
N ARG A 142 -8.89 -18.65 -19.04
CA ARG A 142 -8.56 -18.05 -17.72
C ARG A 142 -9.79 -18.12 -16.85
N GLN A 143 -9.70 -18.89 -15.76
CA GLN A 143 -10.79 -19.14 -14.83
C GLN A 143 -10.48 -18.53 -13.47
N PRO A 144 -11.50 -18.01 -12.73
CA PRO A 144 -11.29 -17.59 -11.34
C PRO A 144 -10.68 -18.70 -10.50
N ILE A 145 -9.77 -18.34 -9.59
CA ILE A 145 -9.08 -19.30 -8.70
C ILE A 145 -10.06 -19.91 -7.67
N GLY A 146 -11.04 -19.13 -7.22
CA GLY A 146 -12.00 -19.54 -6.20
C GLY A 146 -12.09 -18.53 -5.05
N ILE A 147 -11.65 -18.92 -3.86
CA ILE A 147 -11.60 -18.04 -2.69
C ILE A 147 -10.18 -17.55 -2.52
N VAL A 148 -10.01 -16.23 -2.38
CA VAL A 148 -8.71 -15.58 -2.25
C VAL A 148 -8.66 -14.73 -0.98
N GLY A 149 -7.48 -14.68 -0.35
CA GLY A 149 -7.20 -13.84 0.81
C GLY A 149 -6.54 -12.54 0.40
N CYS A 150 -7.08 -11.40 0.82
CA CYS A 150 -6.52 -10.08 0.61
C CYS A 150 -6.21 -9.44 1.97
N ILE A 151 -4.93 -9.16 2.24
CA ILE A 151 -4.49 -8.59 3.51
C ILE A 151 -3.77 -7.28 3.21
N SER A 152 -4.28 -6.17 3.74
CA SER A 152 -3.77 -4.82 3.46
C SER A 152 -3.17 -4.14 4.69
N PRO A 153 -2.22 -3.21 4.47
CA PRO A 153 -1.56 -2.47 5.52
C PRO A 153 -2.37 -1.25 5.97
N TRP A 154 -1.82 -0.51 6.91
CA TRP A 154 -2.43 0.65 7.55
C TRP A 154 -2.08 2.01 6.91
N ASN A 155 -1.10 2.09 6.01
CA ASN A 155 -0.55 3.39 5.59
C ASN A 155 -1.41 4.15 4.57
N LEU A 156 -2.08 3.43 3.67
CA LEU A 156 -3.05 3.95 2.71
C LEU A 156 -4.29 3.03 2.77
N PRO A 157 -5.10 3.11 3.85
CA PRO A 157 -6.07 2.09 4.22
C PRO A 157 -7.02 1.69 3.08
N LEU A 158 -7.94 2.58 2.68
CA LEU A 158 -8.92 2.24 1.65
C LEU A 158 -8.30 2.08 0.27
N TYR A 159 -7.29 2.88 -0.06
CA TYR A 159 -6.57 2.79 -1.33
C TYR A 159 -6.00 1.38 -1.57
N LEU A 160 -5.17 0.87 -0.63
CA LEU A 160 -4.51 -0.43 -0.78
C LEU A 160 -5.47 -1.59 -0.55
N PHE A 161 -6.51 -1.40 0.24
CA PHE A 161 -7.56 -2.39 0.41
C PHE A 161 -8.30 -2.63 -0.90
N THR A 162 -8.76 -1.57 -1.55
CA THR A 162 -9.46 -1.65 -2.84
C THR A 162 -8.55 -2.10 -3.98
N TRP A 163 -7.24 -1.77 -3.92
CA TRP A 163 -6.24 -2.20 -4.90
C TRP A 163 -6.11 -3.72 -5.02
N LYS A 164 -6.39 -4.45 -3.92
CA LYS A 164 -6.40 -5.92 -3.87
C LYS A 164 -7.76 -6.53 -4.17
N ILE A 165 -8.81 -5.94 -3.61
CA ILE A 165 -10.16 -6.52 -3.71
C ILE A 165 -10.75 -6.32 -5.11
N ALA A 166 -10.61 -5.14 -5.71
CA ALA A 166 -11.25 -4.83 -6.98
C ALA A 166 -10.83 -5.78 -8.13
N PRO A 167 -9.53 -6.06 -8.37
CA PRO A 167 -9.14 -7.01 -9.39
C PRO A 167 -9.55 -8.46 -9.06
N ALA A 168 -9.53 -8.85 -7.78
CA ALA A 168 -9.94 -10.19 -7.36
C ALA A 168 -11.42 -10.44 -7.65
N LEU A 169 -12.29 -9.47 -7.32
CA LEU A 169 -13.72 -9.51 -7.60
C LEU A 169 -14.00 -9.46 -9.10
N ALA A 170 -13.33 -8.56 -9.83
CA ALA A 170 -13.48 -8.44 -11.29
C ALA A 170 -13.14 -9.76 -12.00
N ALA A 171 -12.09 -10.44 -11.57
CA ALA A 171 -11.70 -11.76 -12.08
C ALA A 171 -12.67 -12.89 -11.71
N GLY A 172 -13.70 -12.61 -10.90
CA GLY A 172 -14.75 -13.59 -10.55
C GLY A 172 -14.47 -14.43 -9.29
N ASN A 173 -13.49 -14.03 -8.48
CA ASN A 173 -13.22 -14.69 -7.20
C ASN A 173 -14.12 -14.16 -6.09
N CYS A 174 -14.29 -14.97 -5.03
CA CYS A 174 -14.79 -14.50 -3.74
C CYS A 174 -13.63 -14.16 -2.81
N VAL A 175 -13.76 -13.08 -2.03
CA VAL A 175 -12.66 -12.50 -1.29
C VAL A 175 -12.90 -12.60 0.22
N ILE A 176 -11.89 -13.06 0.95
CA ILE A 176 -11.73 -12.87 2.39
C ILE A 176 -10.72 -11.77 2.59
N ALA A 177 -11.17 -10.60 3.02
CA ALA A 177 -10.35 -9.40 3.12
C ALA A 177 -10.10 -9.03 4.58
N LYS A 178 -8.83 -8.81 4.94
CA LYS A 178 -8.42 -8.33 6.26
C LYS A 178 -7.75 -6.96 6.13
N PRO A 179 -8.39 -5.88 6.56
CA PRO A 179 -7.72 -4.59 6.72
C PRO A 179 -6.74 -4.64 7.90
N SER A 180 -5.87 -3.64 8.00
CA SER A 180 -5.06 -3.49 9.22
C SER A 180 -5.94 -3.21 10.44
N GLU A 181 -5.55 -3.78 11.59
CA GLU A 181 -6.22 -3.58 12.86
C GLU A 181 -6.11 -2.15 13.40
N VAL A 182 -5.13 -1.36 12.92
CA VAL A 182 -4.96 0.04 13.36
C VAL A 182 -5.67 1.05 12.47
N THR A 183 -6.26 0.62 11.35
CA THR A 183 -6.98 1.50 10.41
C THR A 183 -8.20 0.79 9.79
N PRO A 184 -9.19 0.42 10.59
CA PRO A 184 -10.29 -0.45 10.18
C PRO A 184 -11.50 0.28 9.58
N LEU A 185 -11.68 1.59 9.87
CA LEU A 185 -12.95 2.29 9.62
C LEU A 185 -13.39 2.32 8.17
N THR A 186 -12.47 2.65 7.26
CA THR A 186 -12.81 2.76 5.84
C THR A 186 -13.16 1.40 5.23
N ALA A 187 -12.57 0.31 5.73
CA ALA A 187 -12.95 -1.05 5.33
C ALA A 187 -14.35 -1.43 5.83
N PHE A 188 -14.70 -1.05 7.08
CA PHE A 188 -16.04 -1.23 7.62
C PHE A 188 -17.09 -0.47 6.80
N LEU A 189 -16.83 0.81 6.48
CA LEU A 189 -17.70 1.64 5.64
C LEU A 189 -17.83 1.08 4.21
N LEU A 190 -16.73 0.54 3.65
CA LEU A 190 -16.77 -0.14 2.34
C LEU A 190 -17.73 -1.34 2.35
N GLY A 191 -17.84 -2.07 3.46
CA GLY A 191 -18.84 -3.14 3.60
C GLY A 191 -20.27 -2.65 3.39
N LYS A 192 -20.63 -1.47 3.94
CA LYS A 192 -21.93 -0.82 3.73
C LYS A 192 -22.11 -0.44 2.25
N ILE A 193 -21.10 0.20 1.66
CA ILE A 193 -21.10 0.60 0.25
C ILE A 193 -21.27 -0.62 -0.68
N CYS A 194 -20.57 -1.72 -0.43
CA CYS A 194 -20.70 -2.94 -1.23
C CYS A 194 -22.11 -3.54 -1.16
N LYS A 195 -22.73 -3.53 0.03
CA LYS A 195 -24.11 -3.99 0.21
C LYS A 195 -25.10 -3.10 -0.55
N GLU A 196 -24.96 -1.79 -0.46
CA GLU A 196 -25.78 -0.80 -1.17
C GLU A 196 -25.64 -0.90 -2.69
N ALA A 197 -24.41 -1.17 -3.18
CA ALA A 197 -24.14 -1.38 -4.60
C ALA A 197 -24.74 -2.69 -5.17
N GLY A 198 -25.31 -3.55 -4.32
CA GLY A 198 -25.90 -4.82 -4.72
C GLY A 198 -24.87 -5.92 -4.97
N LEU A 199 -23.68 -5.84 -4.34
CA LEU A 199 -22.74 -6.95 -4.39
C LEU A 199 -23.35 -8.18 -3.71
N PRO A 200 -23.41 -9.37 -4.37
CA PRO A 200 -24.08 -10.53 -3.80
C PRO A 200 -23.43 -10.98 -2.48
N ASP A 201 -24.29 -11.43 -1.55
CA ASP A 201 -23.89 -11.88 -0.23
C ASP A 201 -22.79 -12.94 -0.28
N GLY A 202 -21.70 -12.76 0.46
CA GLY A 202 -20.57 -13.69 0.53
C GLY A 202 -19.51 -13.52 -0.57
N VAL A 203 -19.72 -12.68 -1.59
CA VAL A 203 -18.72 -12.40 -2.63
C VAL A 203 -17.53 -11.63 -2.03
N LEU A 204 -17.79 -10.66 -1.17
CA LEU A 204 -16.78 -10.01 -0.33
C LEU A 204 -17.11 -10.28 1.14
N ASN A 205 -16.08 -10.68 1.91
CA ASN A 205 -16.18 -10.87 3.35
C ASN A 205 -15.00 -10.12 3.99
N ILE A 206 -15.29 -9.14 4.86
CA ILE A 206 -14.30 -8.33 5.57
C ILE A 206 -14.22 -8.84 7.00
N VAL A 207 -13.05 -9.32 7.41
CA VAL A 207 -12.81 -9.89 8.74
C VAL A 207 -11.75 -9.05 9.44
N HIS A 208 -12.13 -8.37 10.51
CA HIS A 208 -11.23 -7.57 11.35
C HIS A 208 -10.49 -8.48 12.33
N GLY A 209 -9.32 -8.06 12.79
CA GLY A 209 -8.50 -8.79 13.76
C GLY A 209 -7.01 -8.59 13.54
N THR A 210 -6.21 -9.11 14.46
CA THR A 210 -4.75 -8.99 14.40
C THR A 210 -4.13 -9.86 13.31
N GLY A 211 -2.91 -9.48 12.90
CA GLY A 211 -2.11 -10.30 11.97
C GLY A 211 -1.92 -11.74 12.47
N PRO A 212 -1.44 -11.95 13.73
CA PRO A 212 -1.21 -13.29 14.29
C PRO A 212 -2.48 -14.16 14.45
N HIS A 213 -3.65 -13.58 14.66
CA HIS A 213 -4.89 -14.35 14.84
C HIS A 213 -5.65 -14.49 13.52
N CYS A 214 -6.22 -13.41 13.03
CA CYS A 214 -7.06 -13.42 11.82
C CYS A 214 -6.22 -13.59 10.55
N GLY A 215 -5.11 -12.84 10.42
CA GLY A 215 -4.24 -12.92 9.25
C GLY A 215 -3.65 -14.32 9.04
N GLU A 216 -3.12 -14.91 10.10
CA GLU A 216 -2.58 -16.27 10.09
C GLU A 216 -3.64 -17.32 9.71
N ALA A 217 -4.87 -17.16 10.24
CA ALA A 217 -5.97 -18.05 9.91
C ALA A 217 -6.33 -17.99 8.40
N ILE A 218 -6.32 -16.80 7.79
CA ILE A 218 -6.53 -16.63 6.35
C ILE A 218 -5.43 -17.35 5.56
N VAL A 219 -4.15 -17.16 5.94
CA VAL A 219 -3.02 -17.75 5.24
C VAL A 219 -3.03 -19.28 5.33
N LYS A 220 -3.38 -19.84 6.49
CA LYS A 220 -3.44 -21.30 6.74
C LYS A 220 -4.69 -21.99 6.20
N HIS A 221 -5.76 -21.26 5.87
CA HIS A 221 -7.02 -21.89 5.51
C HIS A 221 -6.91 -22.68 4.18
N PRO A 222 -7.24 -23.98 4.13
CA PRO A 222 -6.99 -24.84 2.97
C PRO A 222 -7.79 -24.45 1.72
N ASP A 223 -8.96 -23.84 1.89
CA ASP A 223 -9.83 -23.43 0.78
C ASP A 223 -9.49 -22.05 0.20
N ILE A 224 -8.63 -21.27 0.85
CA ILE A 224 -8.09 -20.03 0.30
C ILE A 224 -6.89 -20.39 -0.58
N LYS A 225 -6.98 -20.13 -1.89
CA LYS A 225 -6.02 -20.61 -2.90
C LYS A 225 -4.94 -19.61 -3.27
N ALA A 226 -5.18 -18.33 -3.03
CA ALA A 226 -4.21 -17.26 -3.30
C ALA A 226 -4.21 -16.24 -2.16
N ILE A 227 -3.05 -15.65 -1.89
CA ILE A 227 -2.87 -14.56 -0.91
C ILE A 227 -2.27 -13.35 -1.63
N SER A 228 -2.97 -12.23 -1.59
CA SER A 228 -2.45 -10.91 -1.94
C SER A 228 -2.20 -10.14 -0.64
N PHE A 229 -0.95 -9.81 -0.37
CA PHE A 229 -0.50 -9.17 0.86
C PHE A 229 0.31 -7.92 0.56
N THR A 230 0.08 -6.85 1.32
CA THR A 230 1.00 -5.71 1.43
C THR A 230 1.32 -5.46 2.90
N GLY A 231 2.60 -5.32 3.22
CA GLY A 231 3.04 -5.06 4.59
C GLY A 231 4.55 -5.19 4.76
N SER A 232 5.00 -5.50 5.99
CA SER A 232 6.43 -5.61 6.28
C SER A 232 7.06 -6.84 5.64
N THR A 233 8.36 -6.75 5.31
CA THR A 233 9.15 -7.86 4.78
C THR A 233 9.12 -9.08 5.69
N ARG A 234 9.20 -8.88 7.01
CA ARG A 234 9.10 -9.97 8.00
C ARG A 234 7.77 -10.73 7.91
N ALA A 235 6.65 -10.00 7.78
CA ALA A 235 5.34 -10.62 7.65
C ALA A 235 5.20 -11.34 6.29
N GLY A 236 5.73 -10.75 5.21
CA GLY A 236 5.75 -11.39 3.88
C GLY A 236 6.55 -12.68 3.85
N GLN A 237 7.72 -12.71 4.50
CA GLN A 237 8.53 -13.93 4.65
C GLN A 237 7.78 -15.03 5.41
N HIS A 238 7.12 -14.66 6.51
CA HIS A 238 6.30 -15.59 7.27
C HIS A 238 5.14 -16.15 6.43
N ILE A 239 4.39 -15.28 5.74
CA ILE A 239 3.29 -15.69 4.85
C ILE A 239 3.80 -16.65 3.77
N ALA A 240 4.95 -16.34 3.14
CA ALA A 240 5.54 -17.21 2.13
C ALA A 240 5.90 -18.58 2.69
N SER A 241 6.49 -18.65 3.88
CA SER A 241 6.87 -19.91 4.52
C SER A 241 5.68 -20.81 4.86
N VAL A 242 4.53 -20.22 5.21
CA VAL A 242 3.30 -20.94 5.53
C VAL A 242 2.53 -21.34 4.26
N ALA A 243 2.46 -20.45 3.27
CA ALA A 243 1.64 -20.64 2.08
C ALA A 243 2.29 -21.53 1.01
N ALA A 244 3.62 -21.50 0.88
CA ALA A 244 4.34 -22.26 -0.16
C ALA A 244 4.13 -23.79 -0.07
N PRO A 245 4.19 -24.44 1.11
CA PRO A 245 3.90 -25.87 1.23
C PRO A 245 2.45 -26.24 0.86
N MET A 246 1.53 -25.26 0.83
CA MET A 246 0.12 -25.44 0.44
C MET A 246 -0.12 -25.13 -1.04
N PHE A 247 0.93 -24.81 -1.82
CA PHE A 247 0.86 -24.43 -3.24
C PHE A 247 -0.06 -23.24 -3.52
N LYS A 248 -0.21 -22.31 -2.55
CA LYS A 248 -0.99 -21.09 -2.76
C LYS A 248 -0.25 -20.12 -3.66
N LYS A 249 -0.98 -19.43 -4.55
CA LYS A 249 -0.41 -18.30 -5.29
C LYS A 249 -0.15 -17.14 -4.34
N LEU A 250 0.98 -16.46 -4.51
CA LEU A 250 1.40 -15.33 -3.69
C LEU A 250 1.64 -14.09 -4.54
N SER A 251 1.06 -12.97 -4.12
CA SER A 251 1.45 -11.62 -4.52
C SER A 251 1.79 -10.86 -3.25
N LEU A 252 3.07 -10.52 -3.10
CA LEU A 252 3.63 -9.90 -1.90
C LEU A 252 4.22 -8.54 -2.27
N GLU A 253 3.65 -7.47 -1.71
CA GLU A 253 4.16 -6.12 -1.79
C GLU A 253 4.72 -5.73 -0.43
N LEU A 254 6.05 -5.52 -0.37
CA LEU A 254 6.77 -5.40 0.89
C LEU A 254 7.47 -4.05 1.00
N GLY A 255 8.38 -3.93 1.97
CA GLY A 255 9.10 -2.70 2.24
C GLY A 255 10.04 -2.25 1.13
N GLY A 256 10.54 -1.03 1.27
CA GLY A 256 11.51 -0.42 0.37
C GLY A 256 12.52 0.46 1.08
N LYS A 257 13.70 0.62 0.50
CA LYS A 257 14.72 1.61 0.89
C LYS A 257 15.13 2.40 -0.35
N ASN A 258 14.15 3.12 -0.90
CA ASN A 258 14.20 3.65 -2.25
C ASN A 258 15.23 4.79 -2.40
N PRO A 259 16.10 4.72 -3.42
CA PRO A 259 16.99 5.81 -3.77
C PRO A 259 16.26 6.89 -4.56
N ASN A 260 16.59 8.15 -4.24
CA ASN A 260 16.25 9.33 -5.01
C ASN A 260 17.56 9.91 -5.55
N ILE A 261 17.87 9.63 -6.83
CA ILE A 261 19.16 9.93 -7.49
C ILE A 261 19.05 11.28 -8.19
N ILE A 262 19.87 12.24 -7.79
CA ILE A 262 19.79 13.62 -8.27
C ILE A 262 21.11 14.02 -8.92
N PHE A 263 21.09 14.17 -10.24
CA PHE A 263 22.19 14.76 -11.02
C PHE A 263 22.05 16.29 -11.08
N ASN A 264 23.17 16.99 -11.15
CA ASN A 264 23.20 18.47 -11.12
C ASN A 264 22.49 19.13 -12.30
N ASP A 265 22.37 18.43 -13.42
CA ASP A 265 21.70 18.89 -14.65
C ASP A 265 20.17 18.84 -14.61
N CYS A 266 19.57 18.52 -13.47
CA CYS A 266 18.13 18.40 -13.33
C CYS A 266 17.38 19.74 -13.28
N ASN A 267 16.04 19.69 -13.44
CA ASN A 267 15.18 20.85 -13.15
C ASN A 267 15.06 21.01 -11.63
N TRP A 268 15.77 21.96 -11.07
CA TRP A 268 15.92 22.19 -9.62
C TRP A 268 14.61 22.46 -8.89
N GLU A 269 13.75 23.32 -9.42
CA GLU A 269 12.48 23.69 -8.79
C GLU A 269 11.56 22.46 -8.66
N LYS A 270 11.39 21.76 -9.76
CA LYS A 270 10.57 20.55 -9.81
C LYS A 270 11.15 19.45 -8.92
N MET A 271 12.45 19.22 -9.00
CA MET A 271 13.16 18.22 -8.23
C MET A 271 13.02 18.47 -6.73
N LEU A 272 13.22 19.71 -6.24
CA LEU A 272 13.07 20.04 -4.82
C LEU A 272 11.64 19.80 -4.33
N THR A 273 10.64 20.27 -5.07
CA THR A 273 9.21 20.09 -4.73
C THR A 273 8.85 18.61 -4.61
N GLU A 274 9.21 17.84 -5.62
CA GLU A 274 8.88 16.41 -5.66
C GLU A 274 9.73 15.60 -4.66
N THR A 275 10.98 15.99 -4.38
CA THR A 275 11.81 15.34 -3.36
C THR A 275 11.21 15.53 -1.96
N ILE A 276 10.70 16.71 -1.63
CA ILE A 276 10.00 16.95 -0.36
C ILE A 276 8.75 16.08 -0.27
N ARG A 277 7.96 16.03 -1.34
CA ARG A 277 6.77 15.18 -1.41
C ARG A 277 7.12 13.70 -1.26
N SER A 278 8.16 13.21 -1.94
CA SER A 278 8.61 11.82 -1.86
C SER A 278 9.23 11.45 -0.52
N SER A 279 9.84 12.41 0.17
CA SER A 279 10.48 12.19 1.48
C SER A 279 9.48 12.17 2.63
N PHE A 280 8.49 13.07 2.60
CA PHE A 280 7.65 13.37 3.75
C PHE A 280 6.14 13.22 3.50
N GLY A 281 5.70 12.89 2.28
CA GLY A 281 4.30 12.60 1.99
C GLY A 281 3.75 11.52 2.92
N ASN A 282 2.55 11.72 3.46
CA ASN A 282 1.95 10.83 4.47
C ASN A 282 2.90 10.55 5.66
N GLN A 283 3.59 11.56 6.15
CA GLN A 283 4.59 11.47 7.24
C GLN A 283 5.70 10.44 6.94
N GLY A 284 6.11 10.30 5.69
CA GLY A 284 7.08 9.29 5.26
C GLY A 284 6.58 7.84 5.34
N GLN A 285 5.29 7.63 5.58
CA GLN A 285 4.66 6.31 5.75
C GLN A 285 4.14 5.74 4.42
N ILE A 286 4.93 5.85 3.35
CA ILE A 286 4.63 5.25 2.05
C ILE A 286 5.83 4.37 1.64
N CYS A 287 5.56 3.13 1.24
CA CYS A 287 6.59 2.20 0.79
C CYS A 287 7.43 2.73 -0.40
N LEU A 288 6.89 3.71 -1.14
CA LEU A 288 7.53 4.36 -2.29
C LEU A 288 8.33 5.62 -1.94
N CYS A 289 8.39 6.03 -0.66
CA CYS A 289 9.15 7.20 -0.25
C CYS A 289 10.63 7.08 -0.62
N GLY A 290 11.19 8.16 -1.18
CA GLY A 290 12.63 8.28 -1.49
C GLY A 290 13.41 8.58 -0.22
N SER A 291 13.68 7.57 0.60
CA SER A 291 14.28 7.70 1.92
C SER A 291 15.80 7.84 1.91
N ARG A 292 16.47 7.47 0.80
CA ARG A 292 17.90 7.71 0.57
C ARG A 292 18.06 8.70 -0.59
N ILE A 293 18.50 9.91 -0.30
CA ILE A 293 18.73 10.95 -1.31
C ILE A 293 20.20 10.91 -1.71
N LEU A 294 20.48 10.52 -2.94
CA LEU A 294 21.82 10.41 -3.53
C LEU A 294 22.04 11.60 -4.46
N LEU A 295 23.04 12.41 -4.20
CA LEU A 295 23.26 13.69 -4.87
C LEU A 295 24.60 13.74 -5.57
N GLU A 296 24.64 14.16 -6.82
CA GLU A 296 25.91 14.49 -7.47
C GLU A 296 26.66 15.55 -6.64
N ARG A 297 27.94 15.31 -6.35
CA ARG A 297 28.73 16.14 -5.40
C ARG A 297 28.69 17.63 -5.73
N SER A 298 28.70 17.99 -7.01
CA SER A 298 28.58 19.36 -7.47
C SER A 298 27.30 20.07 -7.03
N ALA A 299 26.22 19.30 -6.79
CA ALA A 299 24.90 19.76 -6.36
C ALA A 299 24.71 19.76 -4.83
N TYR A 300 25.56 19.03 -4.08
CA TYR A 300 25.29 18.60 -2.70
C TYR A 300 25.07 19.77 -1.74
N GLU A 301 25.99 20.71 -1.65
CA GLU A 301 25.89 21.82 -0.67
C GLU A 301 24.73 22.78 -0.99
N ASN A 302 24.48 23.03 -2.29
CA ASN A 302 23.39 23.88 -2.72
C ASN A 302 22.03 23.20 -2.41
N PHE A 303 21.90 21.90 -2.70
CA PHE A 303 20.71 21.13 -2.35
C PHE A 303 20.47 21.14 -0.85
N LYS A 304 21.49 20.79 -0.06
CA LYS A 304 21.39 20.72 1.41
C LYS A 304 20.84 22.02 2.00
N LYS A 305 21.38 23.16 1.58
CA LYS A 305 20.94 24.48 2.06
C LYS A 305 19.45 24.72 1.78
N HIS A 306 18.99 24.48 0.54
CA HIS A 306 17.62 24.75 0.15
C HIS A 306 16.64 23.72 0.75
N PHE A 307 17.01 22.43 0.73
CA PHE A 307 16.17 21.35 1.24
C PHE A 307 15.91 21.50 2.75
N ILE A 308 16.96 21.78 3.55
CA ILE A 308 16.82 22.06 4.99
C ILE A 308 15.91 23.25 5.24
N SER A 309 16.08 24.34 4.48
CA SER A 309 15.26 25.55 4.63
C SER A 309 13.77 25.26 4.41
N ILE A 310 13.42 24.46 3.42
CA ILE A 310 12.02 24.12 3.13
C ILE A 310 11.48 23.15 4.18
N VAL A 311 12.24 22.11 4.53
CA VAL A 311 11.81 21.08 5.48
C VAL A 311 11.54 21.65 6.87
N LYS A 312 12.34 22.61 7.34
CA LYS A 312 12.11 23.34 8.61
C LYS A 312 10.77 24.08 8.66
N ASN A 313 10.20 24.42 7.50
CA ASN A 313 8.92 25.12 7.40
C ASN A 313 7.72 24.17 7.17
N LEU A 314 7.94 22.86 7.14
CA LEU A 314 6.82 21.91 7.06
C LEU A 314 6.05 21.88 8.38
N THR A 315 4.81 22.33 8.34
CA THR A 315 3.94 22.39 9.52
C THR A 315 3.52 20.99 9.96
N VAL A 316 3.95 20.60 11.16
CA VAL A 316 3.44 19.40 11.86
C VAL A 316 2.31 19.85 12.76
N GLY A 317 1.11 19.28 12.59
CA GLY A 317 -0.06 19.77 13.32
C GLY A 317 -1.26 18.84 13.31
N ASP A 318 -2.38 19.37 13.82
CA ASP A 318 -3.66 18.66 13.80
C ASP A 318 -4.04 18.24 12.37
N PRO A 319 -4.29 16.95 12.11
CA PRO A 319 -4.67 16.48 10.78
C PRO A 319 -5.95 17.13 10.21
N LEU A 320 -6.79 17.69 11.07
CA LEU A 320 -8.01 18.39 10.65
C LEU A 320 -7.78 19.87 10.30
N ASP A 321 -6.60 20.42 10.63
CA ASP A 321 -6.22 21.78 10.20
C ASP A 321 -5.68 21.73 8.77
N GLU A 322 -6.27 22.50 7.86
CA GLU A 322 -5.86 22.59 6.46
C GLU A 322 -4.40 23.09 6.28
N LYS A 323 -3.85 23.80 7.27
CA LYS A 323 -2.47 24.27 7.29
C LYS A 323 -1.46 23.17 7.59
N SER A 324 -1.88 22.06 8.18
CA SER A 324 -1.01 20.94 8.52
C SER A 324 -0.52 20.25 7.27
N LYS A 325 0.80 20.21 7.09
CA LYS A 325 1.48 19.47 6.01
C LYS A 325 1.85 18.06 6.44
N GLN A 326 2.08 17.86 7.74
CA GLN A 326 2.38 16.59 8.39
C GLN A 326 1.37 16.35 9.51
N GLY A 327 0.80 15.18 9.56
CA GLY A 327 -0.09 14.74 10.61
C GLY A 327 0.60 13.87 11.65
N ALA A 328 -0.18 13.00 12.33
CA ALA A 328 0.33 12.07 13.32
C ALA A 328 0.93 10.80 12.69
N ILE A 329 1.87 10.18 13.38
CA ILE A 329 2.34 8.82 13.11
C ILE A 329 1.23 7.85 13.52
N VAL A 330 0.98 6.83 12.72
CA VAL A 330 -0.21 5.96 12.81
C VAL A 330 -0.46 5.30 14.17
N SER A 331 0.56 5.07 14.99
CA SER A 331 0.42 4.44 16.30
C SER A 331 1.59 4.76 17.23
N LYS A 332 1.38 4.59 18.54
CA LYS A 332 2.43 4.75 19.55
C LYS A 332 3.64 3.83 19.31
N VAL A 333 3.38 2.56 18.98
CA VAL A 333 4.44 1.58 18.70
C VAL A 333 5.30 2.02 17.51
N HIS A 334 4.66 2.53 16.45
CA HIS A 334 5.40 3.00 15.28
C HIS A 334 6.13 4.31 15.53
N PHE A 335 5.54 5.21 16.30
CA PHE A 335 6.17 6.46 16.76
C PHE A 335 7.46 6.16 17.56
N GLU A 336 7.40 5.25 18.52
CA GLU A 336 8.56 4.84 19.32
C GLU A 336 9.64 4.17 18.46
N LYS A 337 9.23 3.32 17.49
CA LYS A 337 10.15 2.73 16.50
C LYS A 337 10.91 3.79 15.73
N ILE A 338 10.23 4.82 15.22
CA ILE A 338 10.90 5.88 14.42
C ILE A 338 11.89 6.66 15.27
N LEU A 339 11.53 7.05 16.49
CA LEU A 339 12.46 7.75 17.40
C LEU A 339 13.68 6.88 17.74
N ASN A 340 13.50 5.59 17.95
CA ASN A 340 14.60 4.64 18.14
C ASN A 340 15.52 4.58 16.90
N CYS A 341 14.94 4.56 15.69
CA CYS A 341 15.75 4.60 14.44
C CYS A 341 16.57 5.88 14.31
N ILE A 342 16.04 7.02 14.75
CA ILE A 342 16.77 8.29 14.78
C ILE A 342 17.92 8.23 15.81
N SER A 343 17.72 7.58 16.97
CA SER A 343 18.79 7.36 17.96
C SER A 343 19.91 6.49 17.38
N ILE A 344 19.54 5.37 16.75
CA ILE A 344 20.49 4.47 16.08
C ILE A 344 21.32 5.25 15.03
N ALA A 345 20.68 6.09 14.23
CA ALA A 345 21.40 6.89 13.24
C ALA A 345 22.46 7.81 13.86
N LYS A 346 22.20 8.39 15.03
CA LYS A 346 23.20 9.19 15.78
C LYS A 346 24.34 8.30 16.29
N GLU A 347 24.03 7.11 16.81
CA GLU A 347 25.02 6.14 17.28
C GLU A 347 25.92 5.64 16.15
N GLU A 348 25.39 5.56 14.92
CA GLU A 348 26.13 5.22 13.71
C GLU A 348 26.97 6.38 13.15
N GLY A 349 27.01 7.52 13.85
CA GLY A 349 27.79 8.71 13.48
C GLY A 349 27.05 9.69 12.58
N GLY A 350 25.75 9.51 12.36
CA GLY A 350 24.91 10.42 11.57
C GLY A 350 24.72 11.78 12.24
N THR A 351 24.82 12.84 11.45
CA THR A 351 24.54 14.22 11.86
C THR A 351 23.11 14.60 11.50
N ILE A 352 22.31 14.99 12.49
CA ILE A 352 20.95 15.47 12.26
C ILE A 352 21.04 16.94 11.80
N LEU A 353 20.64 17.20 10.56
CA LEU A 353 20.62 18.54 9.95
C LEU A 353 19.33 19.31 10.27
N CYS A 354 18.22 18.58 10.45
CA CYS A 354 16.91 19.14 10.74
C CYS A 354 16.06 18.08 11.43
N GLY A 355 15.18 18.50 12.35
CA GLY A 355 14.24 17.61 13.05
C GLY A 355 14.89 16.71 14.09
N GLY A 356 14.43 15.50 14.17
CA GLY A 356 14.98 14.46 15.06
C GLY A 356 14.26 14.29 16.39
N ASN A 357 13.18 15.04 16.63
CA ASN A 357 12.48 15.06 17.90
C ASN A 357 10.99 14.73 17.74
N ALA A 358 10.39 14.30 18.85
CA ALA A 358 8.95 14.28 18.99
C ALA A 358 8.40 15.71 19.07
N VAL A 359 7.24 15.96 18.47
CA VAL A 359 6.52 17.23 18.55
C VAL A 359 5.42 17.11 19.58
N LYS A 360 5.38 18.01 20.54
CA LYS A 360 4.27 18.15 21.49
C LYS A 360 3.32 19.24 21.02
N LEU A 361 2.12 18.87 20.66
CA LEU A 361 1.05 19.81 20.32
C LEU A 361 0.23 20.17 21.56
N THR A 362 -0.73 21.08 21.40
CA THR A 362 -1.67 21.50 22.44
C THR A 362 -3.11 21.15 22.07
N GLY A 363 -4.05 21.36 22.98
CA GLY A 363 -5.47 21.11 22.74
C GLY A 363 -5.77 19.64 22.54
N ARG A 364 -6.63 19.31 21.54
CA ARG A 364 -7.05 17.92 21.30
C ARG A 364 -5.92 16.97 20.92
N CYS A 365 -4.80 17.49 20.41
CA CYS A 365 -3.66 16.72 19.93
C CYS A 365 -2.53 16.58 20.95
N ALA A 366 -2.73 16.94 22.23
CA ALA A 366 -1.69 16.95 23.26
C ALA A 366 -1.06 15.58 23.53
N ASP A 367 -1.83 14.50 23.38
CA ASP A 367 -1.39 13.12 23.60
C ASP A 367 -1.16 12.35 22.29
N GLY A 368 -1.16 13.05 21.13
CA GLY A 368 -0.95 12.47 19.82
C GLY A 368 0.53 12.16 19.51
N PHE A 369 0.75 11.41 18.46
CA PHE A 369 2.06 10.86 18.09
C PHE A 369 2.67 11.63 16.91
N PHE A 370 3.41 12.71 17.16
CA PHE A 370 3.95 13.58 16.13
C PHE A 370 5.49 13.61 16.16
N ILE A 371 6.10 13.59 14.97
CA ILE A 371 7.58 13.64 14.80
C ILE A 371 7.93 14.71 13.78
N GLU A 372 9.01 15.43 14.04
CA GLU A 372 9.57 16.39 13.09
C GLU A 372 10.11 15.68 11.84
N PRO A 373 9.88 16.25 10.62
CA PRO A 373 10.60 15.81 9.43
C PRO A 373 12.12 15.91 9.65
N THR A 374 12.83 14.80 9.42
CA THR A 374 14.20 14.60 9.86
C THR A 374 15.14 14.36 8.67
N ILE A 375 16.24 15.07 8.60
CA ILE A 375 17.29 14.92 7.59
C ILE A 375 18.59 14.54 8.28
N ILE A 376 19.25 13.48 7.79
CA ILE A 376 20.48 12.92 8.36
C ILE A 376 21.58 12.87 7.29
N GLU A 377 22.80 13.32 7.61
CA GLU A 377 23.99 13.17 6.77
C GLU A 377 25.12 12.43 7.49
N GLY A 378 26.17 12.08 6.76
CA GLY A 378 27.41 11.51 7.31
C GLY A 378 27.37 10.01 7.57
N LEU A 379 26.30 9.32 7.19
CA LEU A 379 26.15 7.88 7.35
C LEU A 379 26.83 7.09 6.22
N THR A 380 27.37 5.92 6.54
CA THR A 380 27.89 4.97 5.55
C THR A 380 26.77 4.28 4.79
N GLN A 381 27.08 3.67 3.63
CA GLN A 381 26.09 2.93 2.84
C GLN A 381 25.58 1.69 3.59
N ASP A 382 26.44 1.02 4.35
CA ASP A 382 26.16 -0.29 4.97
C ASP A 382 25.59 -0.17 6.39
N CYS A 383 25.44 1.05 6.92
CA CYS A 383 24.86 1.26 8.24
C CYS A 383 23.36 0.82 8.26
N LYS A 384 22.88 0.44 9.43
CA LYS A 384 21.49 -0.02 9.62
C LYS A 384 20.47 1.02 9.15
N THR A 385 20.73 2.31 9.43
CA THR A 385 19.87 3.41 9.01
C THR A 385 19.69 3.49 7.50
N ASN A 386 20.71 3.18 6.70
CA ASN A 386 20.64 3.16 5.23
C ASN A 386 20.17 1.84 4.65
N GLN A 387 20.21 0.75 5.42
CA GLN A 387 19.80 -0.59 4.97
C GLN A 387 18.38 -0.97 5.39
N GLU A 388 17.89 -0.54 6.54
CA GLU A 388 16.56 -0.88 7.02
C GLU A 388 15.51 0.19 6.74
N GLU A 389 14.27 -0.23 6.52
CA GLU A 389 13.13 0.65 6.32
C GLU A 389 12.65 1.27 7.63
N ILE A 390 12.76 2.58 7.78
CA ILE A 390 12.27 3.33 8.94
C ILE A 390 10.75 3.49 8.88
N PHE A 391 10.22 3.81 7.71
CA PHE A 391 8.81 4.04 7.42
C PHE A 391 8.22 5.24 8.17
N GLY A 392 8.95 6.33 8.20
CA GLY A 392 8.61 7.57 8.89
C GLY A 392 9.23 8.79 8.22
N PRO A 393 9.04 10.00 8.76
CA PRO A 393 9.51 11.25 8.16
C PRO A 393 11.03 11.45 8.35
N VAL A 394 11.82 10.46 7.91
CA VAL A 394 13.28 10.43 8.09
C VAL A 394 13.95 10.08 6.77
N VAL A 395 14.86 10.93 6.31
CA VAL A 395 15.65 10.71 5.11
C VAL A 395 17.14 10.87 5.37
N THR A 396 17.97 10.17 4.59
CA THR A 396 19.42 10.33 4.57
C THR A 396 19.85 11.01 3.28
N ILE A 397 20.91 11.84 3.35
CA ILE A 397 21.50 12.48 2.18
C ILE A 397 22.97 12.07 2.05
N GLN A 398 23.40 11.74 0.82
CA GLN A 398 24.75 11.25 0.55
C GLN A 398 25.22 11.75 -0.82
N PRO A 399 26.48 12.21 -0.95
CA PRO A 399 27.02 12.59 -2.25
C PRO A 399 27.54 11.37 -3.03
N PHE A 400 27.55 11.49 -4.36
CA PHE A 400 28.26 10.60 -5.28
C PHE A 400 29.06 11.43 -6.31
N ASP A 401 30.08 10.83 -6.91
CA ASP A 401 30.95 11.53 -7.86
C ASP A 401 30.73 11.12 -9.32
N THR A 402 30.28 9.86 -9.57
CA THR A 402 30.07 9.34 -10.93
C THR A 402 28.72 8.64 -11.09
N GLU A 403 28.29 8.46 -12.35
CA GLU A 403 27.07 7.71 -12.69
C GLU A 403 27.14 6.28 -12.15
N GLU A 404 28.33 5.63 -12.27
CA GLU A 404 28.57 4.28 -11.80
C GLU A 404 28.45 4.17 -10.28
N GLU A 405 28.98 5.15 -9.56
CA GLU A 405 28.87 5.22 -8.10
C GLU A 405 27.40 5.40 -7.68
N ALA A 406 26.68 6.31 -8.33
CA ALA A 406 25.24 6.50 -8.05
C ALA A 406 24.43 5.21 -8.22
N ILE A 407 24.68 4.43 -9.27
CA ILE A 407 24.06 3.15 -9.54
C ILE A 407 24.46 2.12 -8.46
N ALA A 408 25.74 2.04 -8.12
CA ALA A 408 26.22 1.12 -7.09
C ALA A 408 25.60 1.43 -5.73
N MET A 409 25.54 2.71 -5.32
CA MET A 409 24.88 3.16 -4.09
C MET A 409 23.38 2.88 -4.12
N ALA A 410 22.70 3.12 -5.25
CA ALA A 410 21.27 2.86 -5.39
C ALA A 410 20.95 1.38 -5.17
N ASN A 411 21.78 0.48 -5.75
CA ASN A 411 21.60 -0.96 -5.69
C ASN A 411 22.11 -1.61 -4.40
N ASN A 412 22.88 -0.87 -3.59
CA ASN A 412 23.39 -1.35 -2.30
C ASN A 412 22.27 -1.37 -1.23
N SER A 413 21.32 -2.26 -1.42
CA SER A 413 20.22 -2.54 -0.51
C SER A 413 19.62 -3.90 -0.81
N THR A 414 19.10 -4.56 0.20
CA THR A 414 18.33 -5.80 0.03
C THR A 414 16.95 -5.56 -0.59
N TYR A 415 16.53 -4.30 -0.67
CA TYR A 415 15.26 -3.86 -1.26
C TYR A 415 15.42 -3.45 -2.73
N GLY A 416 14.30 -3.45 -3.44
CA GLY A 416 14.23 -3.00 -4.83
C GLY A 416 12.78 -2.67 -5.23
N LEU A 417 12.09 -1.80 -4.45
CA LEU A 417 10.70 -1.46 -4.76
C LEU A 417 10.62 -0.37 -5.82
N ALA A 418 11.16 0.81 -5.53
CA ALA A 418 11.12 1.95 -6.42
C ALA A 418 12.42 2.74 -6.41
N ALA A 419 12.63 3.55 -7.45
CA ALA A 419 13.68 4.57 -7.49
C ALA A 419 13.20 5.81 -8.26
N THR A 420 13.80 6.96 -7.95
CA THR A 420 13.56 8.20 -8.69
C THR A 420 14.90 8.72 -9.22
N ILE A 421 14.91 9.20 -10.47
CA ILE A 421 16.08 9.72 -11.17
C ILE A 421 15.78 11.14 -11.65
N TRP A 422 16.65 12.08 -11.34
CA TRP A 422 16.55 13.49 -11.73
C TRP A 422 17.70 13.87 -12.65
N THR A 423 17.45 14.08 -13.92
CA THR A 423 18.41 14.56 -14.93
C THR A 423 17.66 15.08 -16.15
N GLN A 424 18.22 16.05 -16.87
CA GLN A 424 17.71 16.48 -18.16
C GLN A 424 18.34 15.74 -19.35
N ASP A 425 19.40 14.94 -19.11
CA ASP A 425 20.01 14.08 -20.13
C ASP A 425 19.20 12.78 -20.27
N ILE A 426 18.45 12.66 -21.36
CA ILE A 426 17.63 11.48 -21.66
C ILE A 426 18.46 10.21 -21.81
N SER A 427 19.69 10.31 -22.33
CA SER A 427 20.60 9.16 -22.48
C SER A 427 21.07 8.65 -21.14
N LYS A 428 21.43 9.56 -20.21
CA LYS A 428 21.77 9.25 -18.82
C LYS A 428 20.58 8.62 -18.10
N ALA A 429 19.40 9.23 -18.22
CA ALA A 429 18.16 8.70 -17.63
C ALA A 429 17.91 7.24 -18.02
N ASN A 430 18.02 6.92 -19.32
CA ASN A 430 17.84 5.54 -19.81
C ASN A 430 18.91 4.58 -19.30
N ARG A 431 20.20 4.98 -19.31
CA ARG A 431 21.29 4.12 -18.84
C ARG A 431 21.16 3.80 -17.35
N VAL A 432 20.86 4.83 -16.52
CA VAL A 432 20.70 4.65 -15.07
C VAL A 432 19.45 3.81 -14.77
N ALA A 433 18.30 4.13 -15.41
CA ALA A 433 17.07 3.37 -15.21
C ALA A 433 17.21 1.88 -15.56
N ALA A 434 17.98 1.55 -16.60
CA ALA A 434 18.21 0.16 -16.99
C ALA A 434 19.08 -0.63 -16.00
N LYS A 435 19.91 0.05 -15.18
CA LYS A 435 20.86 -0.59 -14.26
C LYS A 435 20.41 -0.56 -12.79
N VAL A 436 19.44 0.29 -12.44
CA VAL A 436 18.91 0.34 -11.07
C VAL A 436 17.96 -0.82 -10.83
N GLU A 437 18.22 -1.60 -9.79
CA GLU A 437 17.49 -2.81 -9.43
C GLU A 437 16.23 -2.49 -8.60
N ALA A 438 15.26 -1.87 -9.25
CA ALA A 438 13.96 -1.57 -8.65
C ALA A 438 12.82 -1.90 -9.63
N GLY A 439 11.68 -2.32 -9.08
CA GLY A 439 10.53 -2.69 -9.90
C GLY A 439 9.81 -1.50 -10.53
N ILE A 440 10.03 -0.28 -9.99
CA ILE A 440 9.42 0.96 -10.48
C ILE A 440 10.50 2.03 -10.56
N ILE A 441 10.66 2.63 -11.74
CA ILE A 441 11.58 3.75 -11.93
C ILE A 441 10.79 4.98 -12.40
N TRP A 442 10.94 6.08 -11.71
CA TRP A 442 10.46 7.39 -12.13
C TRP A 442 11.61 8.28 -12.60
N VAL A 443 11.44 8.92 -13.72
CA VAL A 443 12.40 9.91 -14.23
C VAL A 443 11.71 11.27 -14.22
N ASN A 444 12.32 12.25 -13.55
CA ASN A 444 11.83 13.63 -13.42
C ASN A 444 10.40 13.75 -12.87
N CYS A 445 9.97 12.80 -12.05
CA CYS A 445 8.69 12.80 -11.35
C CYS A 445 8.73 11.80 -10.19
N TRP A 446 7.77 11.91 -9.28
CA TRP A 446 7.55 10.89 -8.25
C TRP A 446 6.06 10.56 -8.14
N LEU A 447 5.73 9.28 -7.98
CA LEU A 447 4.37 8.76 -7.77
C LEU A 447 3.39 9.11 -8.92
N VAL A 448 3.89 9.35 -10.12
CA VAL A 448 3.05 9.39 -11.31
C VAL A 448 2.73 7.93 -11.68
N ARG A 449 1.47 7.54 -11.49
CA ARG A 449 1.03 6.15 -11.63
C ARG A 449 -0.10 6.01 -12.64
N ASP A 450 0.08 5.03 -13.51
CA ASP A 450 -0.96 4.53 -14.39
C ASP A 450 -1.41 3.14 -13.89
N LEU A 451 -2.72 2.92 -13.74
CA LEU A 451 -3.27 1.64 -13.29
C LEU A 451 -3.02 0.49 -14.26
N ARG A 452 -2.70 0.79 -15.52
CA ARG A 452 -2.39 -0.19 -16.57
C ARG A 452 -0.99 -0.79 -16.44
N THR A 453 -0.08 -0.11 -15.73
CA THR A 453 1.31 -0.57 -15.64
C THR A 453 1.49 -1.63 -14.55
N PRO A 454 2.41 -2.59 -14.73
CA PRO A 454 2.78 -3.51 -13.66
C PRO A 454 3.37 -2.75 -12.47
N PHE A 455 3.05 -3.21 -11.27
CA PHE A 455 3.50 -2.64 -10.01
C PHE A 455 4.03 -3.76 -9.12
N GLY A 456 5.21 -3.58 -8.53
CA GLY A 456 5.77 -4.54 -7.58
C GLY A 456 7.29 -4.46 -7.49
N GLY A 457 7.82 -4.92 -6.36
CA GLY A 457 9.23 -4.86 -6.05
C GLY A 457 10.06 -5.99 -6.64
N MET A 458 11.37 -5.76 -6.64
CA MET A 458 12.43 -6.76 -6.84
C MET A 458 13.07 -7.11 -5.49
N LYS A 459 13.95 -8.09 -5.43
CA LYS A 459 14.68 -8.51 -4.23
C LYS A 459 13.70 -8.76 -3.06
N ASN A 460 14.01 -8.26 -1.86
CA ASN A 460 13.16 -8.41 -0.67
C ASN A 460 11.93 -7.48 -0.64
N SER A 461 11.71 -6.69 -1.69
CA SER A 461 10.54 -5.82 -1.78
C SER A 461 9.29 -6.50 -2.30
N GLY A 462 9.37 -7.75 -2.76
CA GLY A 462 8.17 -8.50 -3.07
C GLY A 462 8.30 -9.58 -4.13
N VAL A 463 7.17 -10.25 -4.36
CA VAL A 463 6.99 -11.32 -5.35
C VAL A 463 5.68 -11.10 -6.08
N GLY A 464 5.68 -11.30 -7.41
CA GLY A 464 4.52 -11.03 -8.25
C GLY A 464 4.46 -9.57 -8.72
N ARG A 465 3.41 -9.26 -9.45
CA ARG A 465 3.10 -7.89 -9.89
C ARG A 465 1.62 -7.61 -9.73
N GLU A 466 1.32 -6.44 -9.20
CA GLU A 466 -0.01 -5.86 -9.17
C GLU A 466 -0.19 -4.88 -10.36
N GLY A 467 -1.40 -4.41 -10.59
CA GLY A 467 -1.72 -3.48 -11.69
C GLY A 467 -1.90 -4.12 -13.06
N GLY A 468 -2.56 -3.41 -13.94
CA GLY A 468 -2.82 -3.80 -15.32
C GLY A 468 -3.39 -5.21 -15.46
N TRP A 469 -2.90 -5.91 -16.49
CA TRP A 469 -3.27 -7.30 -16.75
C TRP A 469 -2.57 -8.30 -15.82
N GLU A 470 -1.44 -7.93 -15.20
CA GLU A 470 -0.66 -8.85 -14.38
C GLU A 470 -1.44 -9.31 -13.14
N VAL A 471 -2.16 -8.40 -12.49
CA VAL A 471 -2.99 -8.76 -11.34
C VAL A 471 -4.21 -9.59 -11.73
N LEU A 472 -4.80 -9.38 -12.92
CA LEU A 472 -5.89 -10.23 -13.43
C LEU A 472 -5.37 -11.63 -13.77
N ARG A 473 -4.14 -11.74 -14.32
CA ARG A 473 -3.46 -13.03 -14.51
C ARG A 473 -3.17 -13.72 -13.17
N PHE A 474 -2.77 -12.96 -12.16
CA PHE A 474 -2.57 -13.50 -10.81
C PHE A 474 -3.86 -14.11 -10.24
N PHE A 475 -5.00 -13.42 -10.36
CA PHE A 475 -6.29 -13.86 -9.82
C PHE A 475 -7.06 -14.84 -10.72
N THR A 476 -6.42 -15.36 -11.76
CA THR A 476 -7.00 -16.39 -12.64
C THR A 476 -6.03 -17.57 -12.82
N GLU A 477 -6.57 -18.77 -13.12
CA GLU A 477 -5.79 -19.91 -13.57
C GLU A 477 -5.91 -20.06 -15.08
N ALA A 478 -4.76 -20.19 -15.73
CA ALA A 478 -4.66 -20.47 -17.17
C ALA A 478 -4.76 -21.98 -17.44
N LYS A 479 -5.70 -22.37 -18.28
CA LYS A 479 -5.86 -23.76 -18.74
C LYS A 479 -5.73 -23.78 -20.26
N ASN A 480 -4.79 -24.58 -20.78
CA ASN A 480 -4.71 -24.81 -22.21
C ASN A 480 -5.75 -25.83 -22.66
N VAL A 481 -6.47 -25.52 -23.73
CA VAL A 481 -7.34 -26.46 -24.45
C VAL A 481 -6.82 -26.61 -25.86
N CYS A 482 -6.50 -27.84 -26.24
CA CYS A 482 -6.05 -28.19 -27.60
C CYS A 482 -7.18 -28.96 -28.32
N ILE A 483 -7.58 -28.45 -29.47
CA ILE A 483 -8.55 -29.11 -30.35
C ILE A 483 -7.83 -29.49 -31.62
N GLN A 484 -7.74 -30.79 -31.91
CA GLN A 484 -7.20 -31.32 -33.15
C GLN A 484 -8.29 -31.30 -34.24
N PHE A 485 -7.93 -30.92 -35.46
CA PHE A 485 -8.83 -30.90 -36.63
C PHE A 485 -9.00 -32.28 -37.22
#